data_5fa336c27206c191b8fbc3b8d8dbeea1
#
_entry.id   5fa336c27206c191b8fbc3b8d8dbeea1
#
_cell.length_a   1.000
_cell.length_b   1.000
_cell.length_c   1.000
_cell.angle_alpha   90.00
_cell.angle_beta   90.00
_cell.angle_gamma   90.00
#
_symmetry.space_group_name_H-M   'P 1'
#
loop_
_entity.id
_entity.type
_entity.pdbx_description
1 polymer ?
#
loop_
_entity_poly.entity_id
_entity_poly.type
_entity_poly.pdbx_seq_one_letter_code
_entity_poly.pdbx_strand_id
1 'polypeptide(L)'
;MDYTKLVAQRAANMKPSGIRKFFDLVAEIPDCISLSVGEPDFKTPWDIRDAAIHTIELGRTQYTTNAGLKELRLAIREYLLRKYNLDYDIDQMIVTVGASEGIDLVFRTIVEEGDEVILPDPGYVTYQPTAAFAGAKIKYVKAKVE
;
A
#
# COMPACT_ATOMS: atom_id res chain seq x y z
N MET A 1 6.00 -13.32 31.50
CA MET A 1 5.34 -14.20 30.52
C MET A 1 6.16 -14.14 29.25
N ASP A 2 6.63 -15.26 28.74
CA ASP A 2 7.43 -15.28 27.50
C ASP A 2 6.48 -15.27 26.29
N TYR A 3 6.31 -14.09 25.67
CA TYR A 3 5.43 -13.89 24.51
C TYR A 3 6.03 -14.38 23.18
N THR A 4 7.31 -14.74 23.16
CA THR A 4 7.99 -15.16 21.91
C THR A 4 7.38 -16.43 21.32
N LYS A 5 6.82 -17.30 22.16
CA LYS A 5 6.12 -18.53 21.73
C LYS A 5 4.74 -18.30 21.11
N LEU A 6 4.18 -17.10 21.27
CA LEU A 6 2.88 -16.73 20.70
C LEU A 6 2.99 -16.11 19.32
N VAL A 7 4.21 -15.68 18.94
CA VAL A 7 4.45 -15.05 17.64
C VAL A 7 4.68 -16.11 16.58
N ALA A 8 3.95 -16.02 15.47
CA ALA A 8 4.16 -16.90 14.33
C ALA A 8 5.62 -16.79 13.83
N GLN A 9 6.23 -17.93 13.49
CA GLN A 9 7.64 -18.00 13.10
C GLN A 9 7.98 -17.08 11.91
N ARG A 10 7.05 -16.95 10.96
CA ARG A 10 7.21 -16.03 9.81
C ARG A 10 7.34 -14.57 10.26
N ALA A 11 6.54 -14.16 11.25
CA ALA A 11 6.60 -12.81 11.79
C ALA A 11 7.87 -12.60 12.65
N ALA A 12 8.26 -13.59 13.45
CA ALA A 12 9.47 -13.54 14.26
C ALA A 12 10.75 -13.42 13.40
N ASN A 13 10.76 -14.02 12.24
CA ASN A 13 11.90 -13.98 11.31
C ASN A 13 11.94 -12.70 10.45
N MET A 14 10.88 -11.87 10.49
CA MET A 14 10.82 -10.64 9.70
C MET A 14 11.72 -9.56 10.29
N LYS A 15 12.62 -9.04 9.48
CA LYS A 15 13.47 -7.91 9.90
C LYS A 15 12.67 -6.61 9.81
N PRO A 16 12.70 -5.76 10.84
CA PRO A 16 12.11 -4.43 10.77
C PRO A 16 12.68 -3.61 9.61
N SER A 17 11.83 -2.82 8.95
CA SER A 17 12.30 -1.89 7.92
C SER A 17 13.26 -0.86 8.53
N GLY A 18 14.44 -0.69 7.92
CA GLY A 18 15.41 0.33 8.32
C GLY A 18 14.92 1.77 8.12
N ILE A 19 13.93 1.98 7.26
CA ILE A 19 13.40 3.31 6.90
C ILE A 19 12.87 4.05 8.13
N ARG A 20 12.18 3.37 9.06
CA ARG A 20 11.65 3.99 10.28
C ARG A 20 12.74 4.61 11.16
N LYS A 21 13.89 3.97 11.27
CA LYS A 21 15.03 4.51 12.02
C LYS A 21 15.53 5.84 11.44
N PHE A 22 15.45 6.01 10.11
CA PHE A 22 15.81 7.28 9.48
C PHE A 22 14.76 8.36 9.74
N PHE A 23 13.47 8.03 9.82
CA PHE A 23 12.45 9.02 10.17
C PHE A 23 12.64 9.56 11.57
N ASP A 24 12.91 8.68 12.53
CA ASP A 24 13.17 9.07 13.92
C ASP A 24 14.38 10.01 13.99
N LEU A 25 15.47 9.68 13.27
CA LEU A 25 16.67 10.51 13.22
C LEU A 25 16.44 11.87 12.55
N VAL A 26 15.68 11.92 11.46
CA VAL A 26 15.37 13.17 10.75
C VAL A 26 14.49 14.08 11.58
N ALA A 27 13.57 13.53 12.37
CA ALA A 27 12.70 14.31 13.25
C ALA A 27 13.48 15.04 14.38
N GLU A 28 14.67 14.57 14.73
CA GLU A 28 15.54 15.17 15.74
C GLU A 28 16.47 16.26 15.20
N ILE A 29 16.57 16.41 13.86
CA ILE A 29 17.49 17.38 13.24
C ILE A 29 16.70 18.61 12.81
N PRO A 30 16.88 19.78 13.46
CA PRO A 30 16.24 21.03 13.06
C PRO A 30 16.62 21.40 11.62
N ASP A 31 15.68 21.97 10.88
CA ASP A 31 15.85 22.46 9.49
C ASP A 31 16.34 21.41 8.48
N CYS A 32 16.14 20.14 8.75
CA CYS A 32 16.51 19.06 7.84
C CYS A 32 15.59 19.02 6.63
N ILE A 33 16.13 19.11 5.42
CA ILE A 33 15.41 18.85 4.18
C ILE A 33 15.36 17.33 3.98
N SER A 34 14.21 16.74 4.26
CA SER A 34 14.02 15.29 4.12
C SER A 34 13.69 14.91 2.68
N LEU A 35 14.49 14.02 2.10
CA LEU A 35 14.22 13.34 0.82
C LEU A 35 13.83 11.86 1.04
N SER A 36 13.44 11.50 2.26
CA SER A 36 13.25 10.09 2.64
C SER A 36 11.85 9.56 2.32
N VAL A 37 10.81 10.39 2.36
CA VAL A 37 9.43 10.01 2.03
C VAL A 37 9.04 10.63 0.70
N GLY A 38 8.58 9.80 -0.24
CA GLY A 38 8.05 10.26 -1.51
C GLY A 38 6.60 10.74 -1.37
N GLU A 39 6.41 11.88 -0.71
CA GLU A 39 5.09 12.52 -0.60
C GLU A 39 5.09 13.89 -1.26
N PRO A 40 3.97 14.33 -1.87
CA PRO A 40 3.85 15.68 -2.38
C PRO A 40 3.94 16.72 -1.27
N ASP A 41 4.71 17.80 -1.49
CA ASP A 41 4.80 18.94 -0.59
C ASP A 41 3.66 19.95 -0.76
N PHE A 42 2.81 19.76 -1.77
CA PHE A 42 1.62 20.56 -2.00
C PHE A 42 0.47 20.12 -1.10
N LYS A 43 -0.21 21.10 -0.52
CA LYS A 43 -1.48 20.82 0.17
C LYS A 43 -2.50 20.30 -0.83
N THR A 44 -3.30 19.33 -0.40
CA THR A 44 -4.44 18.85 -1.18
C THR A 44 -5.29 20.04 -1.66
N PRO A 45 -5.70 20.11 -2.92
CA PRO A 45 -6.53 21.19 -3.45
C PRO A 45 -7.77 21.46 -2.60
N TRP A 46 -8.15 22.73 -2.53
CA TRP A 46 -9.26 23.16 -1.65
C TRP A 46 -10.54 22.40 -1.91
N ASP A 47 -10.95 22.25 -3.16
CA ASP A 47 -12.19 21.59 -3.55
C ASP A 47 -12.28 20.15 -3.03
N ILE A 48 -11.15 19.43 -3.02
CA ILE A 48 -11.07 18.06 -2.48
C ILE A 48 -11.20 18.06 -0.96
N ARG A 49 -10.54 19.01 -0.28
CA ARG A 49 -10.63 19.14 1.17
C ARG A 49 -12.03 19.54 1.62
N ASP A 50 -12.63 20.49 0.92
CA ASP A 50 -13.98 20.97 1.18
C ASP A 50 -15.00 19.84 1.03
N ALA A 51 -14.93 19.07 -0.06
CA ALA A 51 -15.77 17.89 -0.27
C ALA A 51 -15.63 16.85 0.86
N ALA A 52 -14.41 16.64 1.37
CA ALA A 52 -14.18 15.72 2.50
C ALA A 52 -14.81 16.25 3.80
N ILE A 53 -14.64 17.55 4.11
CA ILE A 53 -15.25 18.20 5.26
C ILE A 53 -16.77 18.10 5.20
N HIS A 54 -17.35 18.47 4.06
CA HIS A 54 -18.80 18.38 3.85
C HIS A 54 -19.36 16.97 4.02
N THR A 55 -18.62 15.95 3.57
CA THR A 55 -19.01 14.55 3.75
C THR A 55 -19.11 14.17 5.24
N ILE A 56 -18.17 14.67 6.06
CA ILE A 56 -18.16 14.45 7.51
C ILE A 56 -19.32 15.22 8.17
N GLU A 57 -19.56 16.47 7.79
CA GLU A 57 -20.67 17.29 8.30
C GLU A 57 -22.04 16.66 8.02
N LEU A 58 -22.17 15.99 6.87
CA LEU A 58 -23.39 15.22 6.53
C LEU A 58 -23.49 13.89 7.28
N GLY A 59 -22.54 13.54 8.14
CA GLY A 59 -22.53 12.30 8.90
C GLY A 59 -22.36 11.04 8.03
N ARG A 60 -21.76 11.14 6.85
CA ARG A 60 -21.50 9.99 5.95
C ARG A 60 -20.29 9.19 6.43
N THR A 61 -20.40 8.59 7.61
CA THR A 61 -19.32 7.88 8.31
C THR A 61 -19.64 6.40 8.53
N GLN A 62 -20.62 5.85 7.82
CA GLN A 62 -21.05 4.46 7.92
C GLN A 62 -20.09 3.53 7.17
N TYR A 63 -20.20 2.23 7.45
CA TYR A 63 -19.50 1.20 6.69
C TYR A 63 -19.91 1.20 5.21
N THR A 64 -18.96 0.90 4.37
CA THR A 64 -19.19 0.66 2.94
C THR A 64 -19.31 -0.83 2.66
N THR A 65 -19.51 -1.20 1.39
CA THR A 65 -19.31 -2.58 0.94
C THR A 65 -17.83 -2.95 0.99
N ASN A 66 -17.52 -4.23 1.06
CA ASN A 66 -16.12 -4.72 1.11
C ASN A 66 -15.27 -4.25 -0.08
N ALA A 67 -15.89 -4.07 -1.24
CA ALA A 67 -15.19 -3.56 -2.43
C ALA A 67 -15.06 -2.02 -2.45
N GLY A 68 -15.60 -1.30 -1.47
CA GLY A 68 -15.65 0.16 -1.41
C GLY A 68 -16.96 0.74 -1.97
N LEU A 69 -17.11 2.04 -1.86
CA LEU A 69 -18.31 2.76 -2.35
C LEU A 69 -18.51 2.53 -3.85
N LYS A 70 -19.74 2.20 -4.22
CA LYS A 70 -20.11 1.98 -5.63
C LYS A 70 -19.87 3.23 -6.47
N GLU A 71 -20.21 4.39 -5.93
CA GLU A 71 -20.03 5.68 -6.58
C GLU A 71 -18.55 5.98 -6.86
N LEU A 72 -17.68 5.63 -5.93
CA LEU A 72 -16.22 5.78 -6.11
C LEU A 72 -15.71 4.83 -7.21
N ARG A 73 -16.14 3.57 -7.21
CA ARG A 73 -15.74 2.61 -8.25
C ARG A 73 -16.22 3.02 -9.64
N LEU A 74 -17.44 3.57 -9.75
CA LEU A 74 -17.94 4.15 -10.99
C LEU A 74 -17.09 5.34 -11.44
N ALA A 75 -16.76 6.27 -10.55
CA ALA A 75 -15.91 7.41 -10.88
C ALA A 75 -14.49 6.98 -11.31
N ILE A 76 -13.93 5.94 -10.69
CA ILE A 76 -12.65 5.34 -11.10
C ILE A 76 -12.76 4.74 -12.50
N ARG A 77 -13.82 3.99 -12.81
CA ARG A 77 -14.07 3.44 -14.14
C ARG A 77 -14.10 4.53 -15.20
N GLU A 78 -14.89 5.58 -14.98
CA GLU A 78 -14.99 6.71 -15.90
C GLU A 78 -13.64 7.41 -16.11
N TYR A 79 -12.87 7.58 -15.04
CA TYR A 79 -11.53 8.15 -15.12
C TYR A 79 -10.59 7.29 -15.97
N LEU A 80 -10.56 5.98 -15.73
CA LEU A 80 -9.71 5.04 -16.46
C LEU A 80 -10.08 4.97 -17.94
N LEU A 81 -11.39 4.94 -18.25
CA LEU A 81 -11.88 4.94 -19.61
C LEU A 81 -11.47 6.25 -20.33
N ARG A 82 -11.75 7.39 -19.73
CA ARG A 82 -11.47 8.69 -20.31
C ARG A 82 -9.98 8.96 -20.53
N LYS A 83 -9.14 8.60 -19.57
CA LYS A 83 -7.71 8.96 -19.57
C LYS A 83 -6.82 7.93 -20.25
N TYR A 84 -7.17 6.68 -20.14
CA TYR A 84 -6.31 5.57 -20.57
C TYR A 84 -6.97 4.63 -21.56
N ASN A 85 -8.24 4.86 -21.92
CA ASN A 85 -9.07 3.97 -22.74
C ASN A 85 -9.14 2.54 -22.19
N LEU A 86 -9.19 2.41 -20.84
CA LEU A 86 -9.33 1.15 -20.12
C LEU A 86 -10.75 1.07 -19.56
N ASP A 87 -11.50 0.07 -20.00
CA ASP A 87 -12.87 -0.20 -19.52
C ASP A 87 -12.86 -1.49 -18.67
N TYR A 88 -13.05 -1.32 -17.37
CA TYR A 88 -13.21 -2.40 -16.42
C TYR A 88 -14.61 -2.35 -15.80
N ASP A 89 -15.22 -3.50 -15.58
CA ASP A 89 -16.43 -3.56 -14.78
C ASP A 89 -16.12 -3.18 -13.33
N ILE A 90 -17.09 -2.53 -12.67
CA ILE A 90 -16.93 -2.15 -11.25
C ILE A 90 -16.74 -3.36 -10.32
N ASP A 91 -17.20 -4.55 -10.73
CA ASP A 91 -17.01 -5.78 -9.97
C ASP A 91 -15.56 -6.35 -10.10
N GLN A 92 -14.77 -5.78 -11.00
CA GLN A 92 -13.33 -6.04 -11.12
C GLN A 92 -12.47 -5.03 -10.32
N MET A 93 -13.13 -4.18 -9.52
CA MET A 93 -12.46 -3.13 -8.74
C MET A 93 -12.69 -3.29 -7.26
N ILE A 94 -11.63 -3.14 -6.50
CA ILE A 94 -11.67 -3.05 -5.04
C ILE A 94 -10.89 -1.82 -4.57
N VAL A 95 -11.46 -1.09 -3.63
CA VAL A 95 -10.81 0.05 -2.98
C VAL A 95 -10.10 -0.45 -1.73
N THR A 96 -8.80 -0.22 -1.65
CA THR A 96 -7.95 -0.71 -0.56
C THR A 96 -7.37 0.44 0.26
N VAL A 97 -6.91 0.13 1.47
CA VAL A 97 -6.18 1.07 2.33
C VAL A 97 -4.74 1.19 1.82
N GLY A 98 -4.58 1.93 0.73
CA GLY A 98 -3.32 2.11 0.01
C GLY A 98 -2.92 0.92 -0.86
N ALA A 99 -1.89 1.14 -1.69
CA ALA A 99 -1.35 0.12 -2.58
C ALA A 99 -0.78 -1.10 -1.83
N SER A 100 -0.33 -0.92 -0.60
CA SER A 100 0.23 -2.02 0.21
C SER A 100 -0.80 -3.09 0.52
N GLU A 101 -2.04 -2.71 0.85
CA GLU A 101 -3.12 -3.68 1.02
C GLU A 101 -3.47 -4.36 -0.30
N GLY A 102 -3.54 -3.61 -1.39
CA GLY A 102 -3.78 -4.18 -2.72
C GLY A 102 -2.74 -5.24 -3.09
N ILE A 103 -1.46 -4.97 -2.84
CA ILE A 103 -0.37 -5.92 -3.05
C ILE A 103 -0.52 -7.16 -2.15
N ASP A 104 -0.82 -6.97 -0.85
CA ASP A 104 -1.01 -8.07 0.09
C ASP A 104 -2.19 -8.97 -0.33
N LEU A 105 -3.30 -8.37 -0.74
CA LEU A 105 -4.46 -9.12 -1.25
C LEU A 105 -4.12 -9.96 -2.49
N VAL A 106 -3.39 -9.39 -3.45
CA VAL A 106 -2.95 -10.12 -4.64
C VAL A 106 -2.07 -11.30 -4.24
N PHE A 107 -1.03 -11.09 -3.43
CA PHE A 107 -0.16 -12.17 -3.01
C PHE A 107 -0.92 -13.28 -2.28
N ARG A 108 -1.80 -12.93 -1.33
CA ARG A 108 -2.61 -13.92 -0.61
C ARG A 108 -3.60 -14.67 -1.49
N THR A 109 -3.97 -14.09 -2.64
CA THR A 109 -4.95 -14.70 -3.56
C THR A 109 -4.29 -15.67 -4.54
N ILE A 110 -3.05 -15.38 -5.00
CA ILE A 110 -2.43 -16.12 -6.11
C ILE A 110 -1.16 -16.87 -5.74
N VAL A 111 -0.59 -16.68 -4.53
CA VAL A 111 0.67 -17.30 -4.12
C VAL A 111 0.40 -18.36 -3.07
N GLU A 112 0.93 -19.56 -3.32
CA GLU A 112 0.93 -20.70 -2.40
C GLU A 112 2.30 -20.94 -1.76
N GLU A 113 2.33 -21.77 -0.72
CA GLU A 113 3.56 -22.15 -0.03
C GLU A 113 4.57 -22.77 -1.02
N GLY A 114 5.72 -22.13 -1.13
CA GLY A 114 6.82 -22.61 -1.95
C GLY A 114 6.88 -22.05 -3.37
N ASP A 115 5.89 -21.29 -3.81
CA ASP A 115 5.94 -20.56 -5.08
C ASP A 115 7.11 -19.59 -5.11
N GLU A 116 7.63 -19.32 -6.30
CA GLU A 116 8.72 -18.37 -6.50
C GLU A 116 8.18 -17.03 -6.97
N VAL A 117 8.56 -15.96 -6.24
CA VAL A 117 8.23 -14.58 -6.59
C VAL A 117 9.51 -13.81 -6.90
N ILE A 118 9.54 -13.19 -8.08
CA ILE A 118 10.67 -12.37 -8.53
C ILE A 118 10.41 -10.92 -8.09
N LEU A 119 11.35 -10.36 -7.34
CA LEU A 119 11.29 -8.98 -6.87
C LEU A 119 12.47 -8.15 -7.39
N PRO A 120 12.26 -6.88 -7.77
CA PRO A 120 13.36 -5.99 -8.11
C PRO A 120 14.18 -5.64 -6.85
N ASP A 121 15.50 -5.44 -7.03
CA ASP A 121 16.40 -4.92 -5.99
C ASP A 121 17.22 -3.75 -6.59
N PRO A 122 17.01 -2.52 -6.11
CA PRO A 122 16.09 -2.08 -5.05
C PRO A 122 14.62 -2.13 -5.49
N GLY A 123 13.72 -2.40 -4.51
CA GLY A 123 12.28 -2.50 -4.74
C GLY A 123 11.46 -1.86 -3.62
N TYR A 124 10.16 -1.81 -3.82
CA TYR A 124 9.26 -1.26 -2.81
C TYR A 124 9.23 -2.15 -1.56
N VAL A 125 9.34 -1.52 -0.40
CA VAL A 125 9.52 -2.19 0.90
C VAL A 125 8.42 -3.18 1.26
N THR A 126 7.22 -3.04 0.71
CA THR A 126 6.07 -3.92 0.98
C THR A 126 6.16 -5.25 0.24
N TYR A 127 6.86 -5.33 -0.89
CA TYR A 127 6.90 -6.55 -1.71
C TYR A 127 7.45 -7.76 -0.95
N GLN A 128 8.61 -7.60 -0.32
CA GLN A 128 9.26 -8.69 0.40
C GLN A 128 8.40 -9.25 1.54
N PRO A 129 7.92 -8.45 2.51
CA PRO A 129 7.15 -8.98 3.62
C PRO A 129 5.82 -9.61 3.17
N THR A 130 5.11 -9.04 2.22
CA THR A 130 3.86 -9.61 1.74
C THR A 130 4.06 -10.95 1.03
N ALA A 131 5.08 -11.05 0.16
CA ALA A 131 5.44 -12.32 -0.48
C ALA A 131 5.85 -13.38 0.55
N ALA A 132 6.66 -13.01 1.55
CA ALA A 132 7.09 -13.93 2.61
C ALA A 132 5.91 -14.39 3.48
N PHE A 133 4.96 -13.51 3.81
CA PHE A 133 3.76 -13.88 4.55
C PHE A 133 2.82 -14.79 3.75
N ALA A 134 2.79 -14.65 2.42
CA ALA A 134 2.07 -15.57 1.55
C ALA A 134 2.76 -16.94 1.39
N GLY A 135 3.99 -17.09 1.87
CA GLY A 135 4.74 -18.36 1.81
C GLY A 135 5.68 -18.49 0.60
N ALA A 136 5.87 -17.41 -0.15
CA ALA A 136 6.72 -17.43 -1.33
C ALA A 136 8.22 -17.58 -1.03
N LYS A 137 8.93 -18.20 -1.98
CA LYS A 137 10.38 -18.12 -2.10
C LYS A 137 10.75 -16.90 -2.94
N ILE A 138 11.47 -15.97 -2.35
CA ILE A 138 11.80 -14.70 -3.00
C ILE A 138 13.09 -14.85 -3.82
N LYS A 139 13.03 -14.43 -5.09
CA LYS A 139 14.18 -14.29 -5.98
C LYS A 139 14.39 -12.81 -6.32
N TYR A 140 15.56 -12.29 -6.02
CA TYR A 140 15.87 -10.89 -6.32
C TYR A 140 16.53 -10.73 -7.68
N VAL A 141 16.09 -9.74 -8.43
CA VAL A 141 16.72 -9.29 -9.68
C VAL A 141 17.23 -7.88 -9.48
N LYS A 142 18.55 -7.71 -9.58
CA LYS A 142 19.17 -6.39 -9.45
C LYS A 142 18.80 -5.51 -10.64
N ALA A 143 18.25 -4.34 -10.36
CA ALA A 143 18.10 -3.30 -11.36
C ALA A 143 19.49 -2.76 -11.72
N LYS A 144 19.75 -2.61 -13.01
CA LYS A 144 20.97 -1.97 -13.52
C LYS A 144 20.65 -0.54 -13.93
N VAL A 145 21.56 0.38 -13.60
CA VAL A 145 21.56 1.71 -14.21
C VAL A 145 22.35 1.55 -15.51
N GLU A 146 21.71 1.79 -16.65
CA GLU A 146 22.39 1.91 -17.95
C GLU A 146 23.06 3.27 -18.08
#